data_d27446446ccfe92f8b87e8dcac7e2aa6
#
_entry.id   d27446446ccfe92f8b87e8dcac7e2aa6
#
_cell.length_a   1.000
_cell.length_b   1.000
_cell.length_c   1.000
_cell.angle_alpha   90.00
_cell.angle_beta   90.00
_cell.angle_gamma   90.00
#
_symmetry.space_group_name_H-M   'P 1'
#
loop_
_entity.id
_entity.type
_entity.pdbx_description
1 polymer ?
#
loop_
_entity_poly.entity_id
_entity_poly.type
_entity_poly.pdbx_seq_one_letter_code
_entity_poly.pdbx_strand_id
1 'polypeptide(L)'
;MYKPAKPRDTELRRRLIELASKHNGLGYPMLHGMLKSEQLVVNRKHTYRIYAEEKLQLKNRRKNKLKRPRMPLVVPLGTDIRWSMDFVSDQLSNGRRFRVLNVKDDYSKELVGQLVSYSISGHQVARFLDHLIEQRSAPDQITCDNGTEFTSKAMFFWQKESGVRLGFIQPGKPTQNAFVESLNGRFRLECLNQHWFRTIDEARQIIDDWRHHYNTERPHSSLNYVTPAAYAKRAA
;
A
#
# COMPACT_ATOMS: atom_id res chain seq x y z
N MET A 1 1.58 -1.67 -46.59
CA MET A 1 0.13 -1.55 -46.39
C MET A 1 -0.15 -1.39 -44.88
N TYR A 2 -0.67 -0.26 -44.46
CA TYR A 2 -1.08 0.02 -43.10
C TYR A 2 -2.38 -0.77 -42.83
N LYS A 3 -2.34 -1.75 -41.90
CA LYS A 3 -3.57 -2.41 -41.45
C LYS A 3 -4.27 -1.51 -40.44
N PRO A 4 -5.50 -1.09 -40.69
CA PRO A 4 -6.22 -0.27 -39.70
C PRO A 4 -6.34 -1.04 -38.35
N ALA A 5 -6.17 -0.34 -37.23
CA ALA A 5 -6.32 -0.93 -35.91
C ALA A 5 -7.74 -1.48 -35.77
N LYS A 6 -7.85 -2.67 -35.19
CA LYS A 6 -9.18 -3.26 -34.90
C LYS A 6 -9.93 -2.33 -33.92
N PRO A 7 -11.25 -2.16 -34.04
CA PRO A 7 -12.03 -1.31 -33.12
C PRO A 7 -11.73 -1.59 -31.62
N ARG A 8 -11.56 -2.86 -31.27
CA ARG A 8 -11.18 -3.29 -29.91
C ARG A 8 -9.79 -2.78 -29.49
N ASP A 9 -8.84 -2.65 -30.40
CA ASP A 9 -7.51 -2.10 -30.12
C ASP A 9 -7.58 -0.60 -29.85
N THR A 10 -8.51 0.11 -30.48
CA THR A 10 -8.70 1.56 -30.30
C THR A 10 -9.22 1.86 -28.88
N GLU A 11 -10.21 1.13 -28.41
CA GLU A 11 -10.76 1.30 -27.05
C GLU A 11 -9.73 0.92 -25.98
N LEU A 12 -9.06 -0.25 -26.16
CA LEU A 12 -8.01 -0.70 -25.27
C LEU A 12 -6.87 0.32 -25.18
N ARG A 13 -6.47 0.91 -26.32
CA ARG A 13 -5.43 1.95 -26.42
C ARG A 13 -5.83 3.20 -25.63
N ARG A 14 -7.03 3.71 -25.89
CA ARG A 14 -7.57 4.88 -25.18
C ARG A 14 -7.57 4.67 -23.67
N ARG A 15 -8.10 3.51 -23.23
CA ARG A 15 -8.21 3.20 -21.79
C ARG A 15 -6.85 2.99 -21.14
N LEU A 16 -5.90 2.37 -21.85
CA LEU A 16 -4.53 2.18 -21.36
C LEU A 16 -3.81 3.52 -21.14
N ILE A 17 -3.96 4.48 -22.08
CA ILE A 17 -3.38 5.83 -21.95
C ILE A 17 -4.01 6.56 -20.75
N GLU A 18 -5.33 6.50 -20.62
CA GLU A 18 -6.05 7.12 -19.51
C GLU A 18 -5.58 6.58 -18.15
N LEU A 19 -5.50 5.25 -18.00
CA LEU A 19 -5.02 4.62 -16.79
C LEU A 19 -3.55 4.96 -16.50
N ALA A 20 -2.70 5.01 -17.51
CA ALA A 20 -1.28 5.37 -17.36
C ALA A 20 -1.10 6.83 -16.91
N SER A 21 -1.94 7.76 -17.37
CA SER A 21 -1.93 9.16 -16.96
C SER A 21 -2.53 9.37 -15.55
N LYS A 22 -3.60 8.65 -15.23
CA LYS A 22 -4.24 8.71 -13.90
C LYS A 22 -3.33 8.12 -12.81
N HIS A 23 -2.60 7.05 -13.13
CA HIS A 23 -1.79 6.30 -12.17
C HIS A 23 -0.30 6.36 -12.52
N ASN A 24 0.28 7.54 -12.37
CA ASN A 24 1.71 7.76 -12.60
C ASN A 24 2.56 6.83 -11.73
N GLY A 25 3.43 6.04 -12.37
CA GLY A 25 4.31 5.08 -11.67
C GLY A 25 3.83 3.64 -11.70
N LEU A 26 2.63 3.33 -12.21
CA LEU A 26 2.22 1.95 -12.49
C LEU A 26 2.77 1.48 -13.85
N GLY A 27 3.55 0.39 -13.83
CA GLY A 27 4.03 -0.26 -15.06
C GLY A 27 2.97 -1.13 -15.73
N TYR A 28 3.22 -1.53 -17.00
CA TYR A 28 2.28 -2.31 -17.79
C TYR A 28 1.68 -3.55 -17.10
N PRO A 29 2.36 -4.27 -16.17
CA PRO A 29 1.75 -5.43 -15.54
C PRO A 29 0.58 -5.07 -14.61
N MET A 30 0.66 -3.89 -13.96
CA MET A 30 -0.39 -3.37 -13.11
C MET A 30 -1.56 -2.82 -13.94
N LEU A 31 -1.23 -2.02 -14.97
CA LEU A 31 -2.22 -1.50 -15.92
C LEU A 31 -2.95 -2.65 -16.65
N HIS A 32 -2.25 -3.73 -16.99
CA HIS A 32 -2.89 -4.94 -17.53
C HIS A 32 -3.86 -5.58 -16.53
N GLY A 33 -3.52 -5.63 -15.24
CA GLY A 33 -4.41 -6.13 -14.20
C GLY A 33 -5.72 -5.32 -14.12
N MET A 34 -5.63 -3.99 -14.19
CA MET A 34 -6.80 -3.10 -14.22
C MET A 34 -7.64 -3.31 -15.48
N LEU A 35 -7.03 -3.34 -16.65
CA LEU A 35 -7.72 -3.60 -17.92
C LEU A 35 -8.38 -4.99 -17.97
N LYS A 36 -7.79 -5.98 -17.30
CA LYS A 36 -8.35 -7.31 -17.18
C LYS A 36 -9.57 -7.33 -16.28
N SER A 37 -9.58 -6.61 -15.18
CA SER A 37 -10.77 -6.46 -14.31
C SER A 37 -11.91 -5.73 -15.01
N GLU A 38 -11.61 -4.81 -15.94
CA GLU A 38 -12.56 -4.15 -16.83
C GLU A 38 -12.98 -5.02 -18.05
N GLN A 39 -12.51 -6.26 -18.13
CA GLN A 39 -12.77 -7.21 -19.24
C GLN A 39 -12.33 -6.73 -20.64
N LEU A 40 -11.50 -5.69 -20.72
CA LEU A 40 -11.01 -5.13 -21.98
C LEU A 40 -9.90 -5.94 -22.63
N VAL A 41 -9.17 -6.75 -21.86
CA VAL A 41 -8.04 -7.53 -22.35
C VAL A 41 -7.88 -8.86 -21.60
N VAL A 42 -7.40 -9.88 -22.31
CA VAL A 42 -7.05 -11.20 -21.74
C VAL A 42 -5.55 -11.45 -21.86
N ASN A 43 -4.94 -11.03 -22.98
CA ASN A 43 -3.55 -11.37 -23.33
C ASN A 43 -2.57 -10.26 -22.89
N ARG A 44 -1.67 -10.60 -21.97
CA ARG A 44 -0.64 -9.69 -21.46
C ARG A 44 0.33 -9.18 -22.55
N LYS A 45 0.64 -10.01 -23.55
CA LYS A 45 1.51 -9.60 -24.67
C LYS A 45 0.84 -8.52 -25.52
N HIS A 46 -0.48 -8.57 -25.65
CA HIS A 46 -1.26 -7.56 -26.39
C HIS A 46 -1.18 -6.21 -25.68
N THR A 47 -1.42 -6.18 -24.36
CA THR A 47 -1.26 -4.96 -23.56
C THR A 47 0.15 -4.39 -23.65
N TYR A 48 1.19 -5.25 -23.56
CA TYR A 48 2.58 -4.81 -23.65
C TYR A 48 2.92 -4.18 -24.99
N ARG A 49 2.42 -4.74 -26.10
CA ARG A 49 2.62 -4.19 -27.44
C ARG A 49 2.08 -2.77 -27.54
N ILE A 50 0.82 -2.54 -27.12
CA ILE A 50 0.20 -1.21 -27.16
C ILE A 50 0.93 -0.26 -26.19
N TYR A 51 1.29 -0.72 -24.98
CA TYR A 51 2.06 0.06 -24.00
C TYR A 51 3.41 0.54 -24.57
N ALA A 52 4.07 -0.29 -25.35
CA ALA A 52 5.33 0.06 -26.02
C ALA A 52 5.13 1.02 -27.22
N GLU A 53 4.10 0.79 -28.03
CA GLU A 53 3.71 1.67 -29.13
C GLU A 53 3.42 3.10 -28.66
N GLU A 54 2.71 3.24 -27.53
CA GLU A 54 2.36 4.53 -26.92
C GLU A 54 3.49 5.16 -26.07
N LYS A 55 4.67 4.53 -26.03
CA LYS A 55 5.86 5.02 -25.29
C LYS A 55 5.58 5.28 -23.80
N LEU A 56 4.72 4.48 -23.19
CA LEU A 56 4.33 4.60 -21.79
C LEU A 56 5.34 3.97 -20.80
N GLN A 57 6.50 3.48 -21.30
CA GLN A 57 7.49 2.81 -20.47
C GLN A 57 8.04 3.74 -19.38
N LEU A 58 7.97 3.28 -18.15
CA LEU A 58 8.59 3.96 -17.02
C LEU A 58 10.11 3.92 -17.14
N LYS A 59 10.78 5.05 -16.95
CA LYS A 59 12.25 5.11 -16.90
C LYS A 59 12.75 4.32 -15.70
N ASN A 60 13.30 3.14 -15.93
CA ASN A 60 13.94 2.34 -14.89
C ASN A 60 15.27 2.98 -14.46
N ARG A 61 15.34 3.57 -13.29
CA ARG A 61 16.61 3.85 -12.62
C ARG A 61 17.19 2.51 -12.15
N ARG A 62 18.03 1.88 -12.96
CA ARG A 62 18.80 0.70 -12.56
C ARG A 62 19.71 1.09 -11.38
N LYS A 63 19.34 0.70 -10.17
CA LYS A 63 20.27 0.69 -9.04
C LYS A 63 20.97 -0.67 -9.06
N ASN A 64 22.28 -0.69 -9.29
CA ASN A 64 23.11 -1.89 -9.06
C ASN A 64 23.12 -2.16 -7.55
N LYS A 65 22.21 -3.01 -7.09
CA LYS A 65 22.21 -3.48 -5.71
C LYS A 65 22.91 -4.83 -5.66
N LEU A 66 23.90 -4.95 -4.77
CA LEU A 66 24.44 -6.25 -4.35
C LEU A 66 23.27 -7.15 -3.94
N LYS A 67 23.17 -8.31 -4.57
CA LYS A 67 22.15 -9.32 -4.22
C LYS A 67 22.56 -9.98 -2.89
N ARG A 68 22.05 -9.47 -1.78
CA ARG A 68 22.14 -10.19 -0.50
C ARG A 68 21.10 -11.31 -0.49
N PRO A 69 21.41 -12.50 0.07
CA PRO A 69 20.42 -13.55 0.26
C PRO A 69 19.27 -12.98 1.10
N ARG A 70 18.06 -13.12 0.61
CA ARG A 70 16.86 -12.68 1.32
C ARG A 70 16.25 -13.90 2.01
N MET A 71 16.13 -13.87 3.32
CA MET A 71 15.28 -14.84 4.01
C MET A 71 13.83 -14.59 3.60
N PRO A 72 13.08 -15.63 3.20
CA PRO A 72 11.65 -15.47 2.91
C PRO A 72 10.92 -14.95 4.14
N LEU A 73 10.09 -13.93 3.95
CA LEU A 73 9.18 -13.47 5.00
C LEU A 73 8.07 -14.50 5.18
N VAL A 74 7.86 -14.95 6.40
CA VAL A 74 6.74 -15.81 6.74
C VAL A 74 5.45 -14.99 6.57
N VAL A 75 4.63 -15.36 5.58
CA VAL A 75 3.30 -14.78 5.36
C VAL A 75 2.33 -15.51 6.28
N PRO A 76 1.45 -14.80 7.02
CA PRO A 76 0.36 -15.42 7.79
C PRO A 76 -0.52 -16.29 6.88
N LEU A 77 -1.24 -17.24 7.47
CA LEU A 77 -2.11 -18.16 6.72
C LEU A 77 -3.52 -17.62 6.46
N GLY A 78 -3.89 -16.50 7.08
CA GLY A 78 -5.22 -15.88 6.94
C GLY A 78 -5.19 -14.40 7.27
N THR A 79 -6.32 -13.73 7.00
CA THR A 79 -6.56 -12.33 7.37
C THR A 79 -6.61 -12.17 8.88
N ASP A 80 -6.22 -11.01 9.36
CA ASP A 80 -6.29 -10.61 10.78
C ASP A 80 -5.52 -11.54 11.75
N ILE A 81 -4.60 -12.37 11.26
CA ILE A 81 -3.64 -13.11 12.11
C ILE A 81 -2.50 -12.18 12.52
N ARG A 82 -1.95 -11.43 11.57
CA ARG A 82 -0.86 -10.49 11.86
C ARG A 82 -1.00 -9.22 11.06
N TRP A 83 -1.02 -8.10 11.79
CA TRP A 83 -0.84 -6.78 11.20
C TRP A 83 0.61 -6.32 11.35
N SER A 84 1.00 -5.37 10.53
CA SER A 84 2.23 -4.60 10.68
C SER A 84 1.92 -3.11 10.65
N MET A 85 2.61 -2.34 11.50
CA MET A 85 2.43 -0.89 11.57
C MET A 85 3.75 -0.15 11.55
N ASP A 86 3.73 1.06 10.98
CA ASP A 86 4.90 1.94 10.91
C ASP A 86 4.49 3.38 10.60
N PHE A 87 5.36 4.32 10.91
CA PHE A 87 5.18 5.73 10.67
C PHE A 87 5.83 6.20 9.37
N VAL A 88 5.14 7.08 8.68
CA VAL A 88 5.70 7.90 7.60
C VAL A 88 5.51 9.37 7.95
N SER A 89 6.52 10.19 7.73
CA SER A 89 6.44 11.64 7.93
C SER A 89 6.48 12.38 6.61
N ASP A 90 5.73 13.47 6.53
CA ASP A 90 5.76 14.42 5.43
C ASP A 90 5.52 15.85 5.97
N GLN A 91 5.39 16.83 5.08
CA GLN A 91 5.17 18.22 5.47
C GLN A 91 4.11 18.90 4.58
N LEU A 92 3.42 19.85 5.16
CA LEU A 92 2.54 20.76 4.44
C LEU A 92 3.34 21.81 3.65
N SER A 93 2.69 22.51 2.74
CA SER A 93 3.28 23.58 1.92
C SER A 93 3.90 24.72 2.74
N ASN A 94 3.42 24.94 3.96
CA ASN A 94 3.98 25.91 4.91
C ASN A 94 5.17 25.37 5.74
N GLY A 95 5.67 24.16 5.43
CA GLY A 95 6.78 23.51 6.15
C GLY A 95 6.38 22.77 7.43
N ARG A 96 5.13 22.87 7.89
CA ARG A 96 4.67 22.17 9.10
C ARG A 96 4.64 20.66 8.86
N ARG A 97 5.39 19.90 9.65
CA ARG A 97 5.46 18.43 9.55
C ARG A 97 4.18 17.78 10.06
N PHE A 98 3.82 16.67 9.44
CA PHE A 98 2.79 15.75 9.92
C PHE A 98 3.28 14.30 9.79
N ARG A 99 2.62 13.41 10.50
CA ARG A 99 2.92 11.98 10.52
C ARG A 99 1.69 11.18 10.11
N VAL A 100 1.93 10.05 9.50
CA VAL A 100 0.92 9.06 9.14
C VAL A 100 1.32 7.73 9.76
N LEU A 101 0.49 7.17 10.63
CA LEU A 101 0.60 5.80 11.08
C LEU A 101 -0.13 4.92 10.06
N ASN A 102 0.57 3.99 9.45
CA ASN A 102 0.01 2.99 8.56
C ASN A 102 -0.16 1.67 9.32
N VAL A 103 -1.34 1.05 9.23
CA VAL A 103 -1.63 -0.29 9.75
C VAL A 103 -2.07 -1.18 8.60
N LYS A 104 -1.38 -2.30 8.40
CA LYS A 104 -1.54 -3.18 7.26
C LYS A 104 -1.73 -4.62 7.70
N ASP A 105 -2.64 -5.34 7.07
CA ASP A 105 -2.74 -6.80 7.17
C ASP A 105 -1.66 -7.48 6.32
N ASP A 106 -0.88 -8.37 6.95
CA ASP A 106 0.27 -9.01 6.31
C ASP A 106 -0.13 -10.12 5.34
N TYR A 107 -1.32 -10.69 5.46
CA TYR A 107 -1.84 -11.70 4.55
C TYR A 107 -2.47 -11.07 3.31
N SER A 108 -3.55 -10.35 3.48
CA SER A 108 -4.34 -9.76 2.39
C SER A 108 -3.64 -8.58 1.71
N LYS A 109 -2.64 -8.00 2.37
CA LYS A 109 -1.98 -6.73 2.00
C LYS A 109 -2.89 -5.51 2.09
N GLU A 110 -4.08 -5.64 2.66
CA GLU A 110 -4.96 -4.51 2.91
C GLU A 110 -4.31 -3.48 3.82
N LEU A 111 -4.45 -2.24 3.46
CA LEU A 111 -4.18 -1.10 4.33
C LEU A 111 -5.39 -0.92 5.25
N VAL A 112 -5.29 -1.52 6.45
CA VAL A 112 -6.37 -1.59 7.43
C VAL A 112 -6.79 -0.20 7.89
N GLY A 113 -5.81 0.67 8.13
CA GLY A 113 -6.09 2.05 8.48
C GLY A 113 -4.88 2.98 8.40
N GLN A 114 -5.17 4.29 8.36
CA GLN A 114 -4.17 5.36 8.39
C GLN A 114 -4.60 6.46 9.36
N LEU A 115 -3.74 6.82 10.31
CA LEU A 115 -3.96 7.94 11.22
C LEU A 115 -3.04 9.09 10.84
N VAL A 116 -3.63 10.22 10.43
CA VAL A 116 -2.91 11.42 9.99
C VAL A 116 -3.01 12.52 11.05
N SER A 117 -1.87 12.94 11.61
CA SER A 117 -1.82 14.01 12.60
C SER A 117 -0.46 14.72 12.61
N TYR A 118 -0.42 15.92 13.20
CA TYR A 118 0.84 16.64 13.44
C TYR A 118 1.72 15.91 14.46
N SER A 119 1.10 15.33 15.47
CA SER A 119 1.75 14.53 16.50
C SER A 119 0.88 13.33 16.82
N ILE A 120 1.50 12.17 17.02
CA ILE A 120 0.79 10.94 17.36
C ILE A 120 1.49 10.33 18.58
N SER A 121 0.80 10.32 19.71
CA SER A 121 1.26 9.71 20.96
C SER A 121 0.86 8.24 21.03
N GLY A 122 1.47 7.47 21.95
CA GLY A 122 1.06 6.08 22.20
C GLY A 122 -0.41 5.92 22.58
N HIS A 123 -1.01 6.87 23.29
CA HIS A 123 -2.46 6.87 23.57
C HIS A 123 -3.32 7.03 22.32
N GLN A 124 -2.86 7.85 21.36
CA GLN A 124 -3.58 7.99 20.08
C GLN A 124 -3.43 6.74 19.22
N VAL A 125 -2.27 6.09 19.27
CA VAL A 125 -2.07 4.79 18.61
C VAL A 125 -3.02 3.76 19.19
N ALA A 126 -3.09 3.60 20.53
CA ALA A 126 -3.97 2.66 21.20
C ALA A 126 -5.44 2.87 20.78
N ARG A 127 -5.96 4.08 20.92
CA ARG A 127 -7.35 4.41 20.53
C ARG A 127 -7.62 4.16 19.03
N PHE A 128 -6.64 4.41 18.20
CA PHE A 128 -6.79 4.13 16.77
C PHE A 128 -6.85 2.64 16.48
N LEU A 129 -6.05 1.83 17.16
CA LEU A 129 -6.09 0.37 17.03
C LEU A 129 -7.41 -0.19 17.56
N ASP A 130 -7.94 0.32 18.68
CA ASP A 130 -9.27 -0.06 19.18
C ASP A 130 -10.36 0.19 18.13
N HIS A 131 -10.35 1.38 17.53
CA HIS A 131 -11.28 1.71 16.45
C HIS A 131 -11.17 0.76 15.24
N LEU A 132 -9.95 0.35 14.87
CA LEU A 132 -9.77 -0.62 13.78
C LEU A 132 -10.28 -2.01 14.15
N ILE A 133 -10.08 -2.44 15.39
CA ILE A 133 -10.56 -3.73 15.91
C ILE A 133 -12.09 -3.75 16.01
N GLU A 134 -12.73 -2.65 16.36
CA GLU A 134 -14.20 -2.53 16.35
C GLU A 134 -14.81 -2.73 14.94
N GLN A 135 -14.08 -2.37 13.89
CA GLN A 135 -14.52 -2.49 12.49
C GLN A 135 -14.17 -3.83 11.85
N ARG A 136 -13.26 -4.60 12.46
CA ARG A 136 -12.76 -5.89 11.97
C ARG A 136 -12.41 -6.79 13.17
N SER A 137 -11.96 -8.02 12.87
CA SER A 137 -11.44 -8.92 13.91
C SER A 137 -10.12 -8.40 14.46
N ALA A 138 -9.89 -8.59 15.77
CA ALA A 138 -8.60 -8.31 16.38
C ALA A 138 -7.52 -9.26 15.84
N PRO A 139 -6.31 -8.76 15.51
CA PRO A 139 -5.23 -9.63 15.10
C PRO A 139 -4.60 -10.35 16.30
N ASP A 140 -3.99 -11.51 16.07
CA ASP A 140 -3.21 -12.19 17.12
C ASP A 140 -1.95 -11.38 17.49
N GLN A 141 -1.39 -10.65 16.51
CA GLN A 141 -0.15 -9.90 16.67
C GLN A 141 -0.08 -8.68 15.76
N ILE A 142 0.53 -7.61 16.27
CA ILE A 142 0.92 -6.44 15.48
C ILE A 142 2.44 -6.30 15.53
N THR A 143 3.09 -6.35 14.36
CA THR A 143 4.53 -6.13 14.23
C THR A 143 4.81 -4.63 14.07
N CYS A 144 5.76 -4.10 14.86
CA CYS A 144 6.17 -2.69 14.81
C CYS A 144 7.67 -2.54 15.10
N ASP A 145 8.20 -1.37 14.84
CA ASP A 145 9.56 -1.01 15.26
C ASP A 145 9.61 -0.67 16.76
N ASN A 146 10.81 -0.30 17.24
CA ASN A 146 11.03 0.09 18.65
C ASN A 146 10.80 1.60 18.87
N GLY A 147 9.92 2.24 18.09
CA GLY A 147 9.57 3.64 18.27
C GLY A 147 9.02 3.93 19.67
N THR A 148 9.29 5.14 20.18
CA THR A 148 8.89 5.55 21.55
C THR A 148 7.38 5.52 21.73
N GLU A 149 6.62 5.73 20.68
CA GLU A 149 5.15 5.66 20.68
C GLU A 149 4.69 4.23 20.94
N PHE A 150 5.32 3.24 20.31
CA PHE A 150 4.96 1.82 20.42
C PHE A 150 5.47 1.17 21.70
N THR A 151 6.60 1.65 22.25
CA THR A 151 7.16 1.17 23.53
C THR A 151 6.63 1.94 24.74
N SER A 152 5.65 2.82 24.56
CA SER A 152 5.06 3.66 25.61
C SER A 152 4.25 2.85 26.63
N LYS A 153 4.07 3.41 27.85
CA LYS A 153 3.19 2.82 28.86
C LYS A 153 1.76 2.60 28.35
N ALA A 154 1.24 3.51 27.53
CA ALA A 154 -0.09 3.37 26.94
C ALA A 154 -0.22 2.10 26.11
N MET A 155 0.76 1.81 25.23
CA MET A 155 0.75 0.61 24.42
C MET A 155 0.99 -0.66 25.23
N PHE A 156 1.77 -0.59 26.32
CA PHE A 156 1.95 -1.71 27.22
C PHE A 156 0.63 -2.12 27.91
N PHE A 157 -0.16 -1.15 28.40
CA PHE A 157 -1.47 -1.43 29.00
C PHE A 157 -2.47 -1.88 27.93
N TRP A 158 -2.50 -1.22 26.78
CA TRP A 158 -3.35 -1.59 25.66
C TRP A 158 -3.16 -3.05 25.22
N GLN A 159 -1.91 -3.52 25.12
CA GLN A 159 -1.62 -4.93 24.80
C GLN A 159 -2.22 -5.89 25.82
N LYS A 160 -2.21 -5.53 27.12
CA LYS A 160 -2.78 -6.36 28.19
C LYS A 160 -4.31 -6.40 28.15
N GLU A 161 -4.94 -5.30 27.83
CA GLU A 161 -6.39 -5.14 27.79
C GLU A 161 -7.00 -5.74 26.53
N SER A 162 -6.37 -5.50 25.37
CA SER A 162 -6.86 -6.01 24.09
C SER A 162 -6.55 -7.49 23.84
N GLY A 163 -5.54 -8.06 24.53
CA GLY A 163 -5.03 -9.41 24.25
C GLY A 163 -4.17 -9.52 22.99
N VAL A 164 -4.01 -8.44 22.21
CA VAL A 164 -3.20 -8.41 20.98
C VAL A 164 -1.72 -8.30 21.32
N ARG A 165 -0.89 -9.20 20.80
CA ARG A 165 0.56 -9.17 21.06
C ARG A 165 1.26 -8.11 20.20
N LEU A 166 2.12 -7.29 20.82
CA LEU A 166 3.04 -6.43 20.09
C LEU A 166 4.36 -7.17 19.81
N GLY A 167 4.67 -7.36 18.54
CA GLY A 167 5.89 -7.99 18.07
C GLY A 167 6.92 -6.95 17.64
N PHE A 168 7.85 -6.61 18.54
CA PHE A 168 8.92 -5.66 18.23
C PHE A 168 9.99 -6.30 17.34
N ILE A 169 10.43 -5.57 16.31
CA ILE A 169 11.52 -6.02 15.44
C ILE A 169 12.85 -6.00 16.21
N GLN A 170 13.72 -6.96 15.92
CA GLN A 170 15.05 -6.99 16.49
C GLN A 170 15.90 -5.82 15.94
N PRO A 171 16.70 -5.14 16.79
CA PRO A 171 17.62 -4.12 16.34
C PRO A 171 18.50 -4.63 15.18
N GLY A 172 18.65 -3.84 14.13
CA GLY A 172 19.43 -4.20 12.95
C GLY A 172 18.80 -5.21 11.99
N LYS A 173 17.54 -5.65 12.24
CA LYS A 173 16.80 -6.55 11.33
C LYS A 173 15.54 -5.89 10.73
N PRO A 174 15.68 -4.84 9.91
CA PRO A 174 14.54 -4.15 9.31
C PRO A 174 13.67 -5.06 8.43
N THR A 175 14.25 -6.16 7.92
CA THR A 175 13.50 -7.16 7.13
C THR A 175 12.30 -7.75 7.87
N GLN A 176 12.27 -7.71 9.20
CA GLN A 176 11.15 -8.19 10.00
C GLN A 176 9.89 -7.31 9.86
N ASN A 177 10.03 -6.03 9.46
CA ASN A 177 8.91 -5.11 9.18
C ASN A 177 8.73 -4.82 7.69
N ALA A 178 9.29 -5.66 6.81
CA ALA A 178 9.33 -5.39 5.38
C ALA A 178 7.94 -5.33 4.70
N PHE A 179 6.89 -5.87 5.34
CA PHE A 179 5.53 -5.76 4.80
C PHE A 179 5.03 -4.32 4.78
N VAL A 180 5.13 -3.63 5.92
CA VAL A 180 4.72 -2.22 6.00
C VAL A 180 5.74 -1.29 5.37
N GLU A 181 7.05 -1.60 5.42
CA GLU A 181 8.08 -0.82 4.70
C GLU A 181 7.80 -0.79 3.19
N SER A 182 7.42 -1.94 2.61
CA SER A 182 7.03 -2.02 1.20
C SER A 182 5.80 -1.18 0.89
N LEU A 183 4.81 -1.13 1.80
CA LEU A 183 3.65 -0.25 1.72
C LEU A 183 4.09 1.22 1.77
N ASN A 184 4.91 1.59 2.76
CA ASN A 184 5.39 2.96 2.96
C ASN A 184 6.14 3.49 1.73
N GLY A 185 6.94 2.63 1.09
CA GLY A 185 7.59 2.97 -0.18
C GLY A 185 6.59 3.26 -1.30
N ARG A 186 5.49 2.52 -1.38
CA ARG A 186 4.40 2.76 -2.35
C ARG A 186 3.61 4.00 -2.01
N PHE A 187 3.22 4.15 -0.76
CA PHE A 187 2.50 5.31 -0.26
C PHE A 187 3.26 6.61 -0.56
N ARG A 188 4.58 6.62 -0.30
CA ARG A 188 5.42 7.76 -0.62
C ARG A 188 5.47 8.05 -2.13
N LEU A 189 5.64 7.02 -2.97
CA LEU A 189 5.75 7.18 -4.41
C LEU A 189 4.42 7.55 -5.09
N GLU A 190 3.32 6.93 -4.65
CA GLU A 190 2.03 6.97 -5.34
C GLU A 190 1.05 7.98 -4.73
N CYS A 191 1.34 8.52 -3.52
CA CYS A 191 0.53 9.53 -2.86
C CYS A 191 1.38 10.74 -2.43
N LEU A 192 2.26 10.60 -1.43
CA LEU A 192 2.91 11.75 -0.81
C LEU A 192 3.73 12.57 -1.82
N ASN A 193 4.53 11.93 -2.67
CA ASN A 193 5.37 12.61 -3.65
C ASN A 193 4.58 13.18 -4.87
N GLN A 194 3.28 12.93 -4.96
CA GLN A 194 2.44 13.39 -6.06
C GLN A 194 1.55 14.57 -5.67
N HIS A 195 1.53 14.92 -4.38
CA HIS A 195 0.65 15.96 -3.86
C HIS A 195 1.44 17.02 -3.09
N TRP A 196 0.91 18.24 -3.12
CA TRP A 196 1.38 19.38 -2.37
C TRP A 196 0.30 19.80 -1.37
N PHE A 197 0.38 19.29 -0.15
CA PHE A 197 -0.66 19.47 0.87
C PHE A 197 -0.66 20.87 1.44
N ARG A 198 -1.78 21.58 1.39
CA ARG A 198 -1.94 22.93 1.95
C ARG A 198 -2.37 22.88 3.42
N THR A 199 -3.27 21.96 3.75
CA THR A 199 -3.80 21.78 5.11
C THR A 199 -3.75 20.33 5.53
N ILE A 200 -3.84 20.09 6.85
CA ILE A 200 -3.89 18.72 7.38
C ILE A 200 -5.17 17.98 6.96
N ASP A 201 -6.27 18.70 6.80
CA ASP A 201 -7.55 18.09 6.41
C ASP A 201 -7.55 17.71 4.92
N GLU A 202 -6.94 18.54 4.07
CA GLU A 202 -6.66 18.16 2.68
C GLU A 202 -5.76 16.92 2.60
N ALA A 203 -4.71 16.86 3.44
CA ALA A 203 -3.84 15.69 3.50
C ALA A 203 -4.61 14.43 3.95
N ARG A 204 -5.50 14.54 4.95
CA ARG A 204 -6.36 13.43 5.39
C ARG A 204 -7.24 12.91 4.28
N GLN A 205 -7.90 13.80 3.55
CA GLN A 205 -8.80 13.42 2.44
C GLN A 205 -8.02 12.71 1.33
N ILE A 206 -6.94 13.29 0.84
CA ILE A 206 -6.12 12.71 -0.23
C ILE A 206 -5.53 11.36 0.18
N ILE A 207 -5.10 11.22 1.43
CA ILE A 207 -4.53 9.98 1.97
C ILE A 207 -5.62 8.91 2.10
N ASP A 208 -6.84 9.27 2.51
CA ASP A 208 -7.96 8.34 2.60
C ASP A 208 -8.44 7.87 1.21
N ASP A 209 -8.52 8.78 0.24
CA ASP A 209 -8.82 8.45 -1.16
C ASP A 209 -7.76 7.49 -1.74
N TRP A 210 -6.47 7.73 -1.43
CA TRP A 210 -5.41 6.83 -1.83
C TRP A 210 -5.53 5.46 -1.15
N ARG A 211 -5.88 5.38 0.15
CA ARG A 211 -6.12 4.13 0.86
C ARG A 211 -7.25 3.34 0.21
N HIS A 212 -8.35 4.02 -0.13
CA HIS A 212 -9.47 3.40 -0.84
C HIS A 212 -9.00 2.81 -2.18
N HIS A 213 -8.35 3.62 -3.02
CA HIS A 213 -7.78 3.17 -4.30
C HIS A 213 -6.80 2.00 -4.12
N TYR A 214 -5.89 2.07 -3.14
CA TYR A 214 -4.91 1.03 -2.85
C TYR A 214 -5.58 -0.32 -2.55
N ASN A 215 -6.66 -0.31 -1.78
CA ASN A 215 -7.36 -1.52 -1.37
C ASN A 215 -8.30 -2.08 -2.46
N THR A 216 -9.00 -1.22 -3.20
CA THR A 216 -10.13 -1.63 -4.04
C THR A 216 -9.85 -1.62 -5.55
N GLU A 217 -8.93 -0.78 -6.00
CA GLU A 217 -8.66 -0.61 -7.44
C GLU A 217 -7.27 -1.05 -7.87
N ARG A 218 -6.28 -0.89 -6.97
CA ARG A 218 -4.89 -1.14 -7.28
C ARG A 218 -4.55 -2.63 -7.28
N PRO A 219 -4.14 -3.24 -8.44
CA PRO A 219 -3.70 -4.63 -8.47
C PRO A 219 -2.39 -4.82 -7.72
N HIS A 220 -2.20 -5.97 -7.09
CA HIS A 220 -0.97 -6.32 -6.39
C HIS A 220 -0.28 -7.53 -7.01
N SER A 221 0.99 -7.38 -7.40
CA SER A 221 1.75 -8.47 -8.03
C SER A 221 1.92 -9.69 -7.12
N SER A 222 2.04 -9.48 -5.80
CA SER A 222 2.11 -10.55 -4.81
C SER A 222 0.79 -11.28 -4.57
N LEU A 223 -0.33 -10.74 -5.07
CA LEU A 223 -1.68 -11.28 -5.00
C LEU A 223 -2.20 -11.70 -6.40
N ASN A 224 -1.29 -12.07 -7.31
CA ASN A 224 -1.63 -12.42 -8.70
C ASN A 224 -2.43 -11.33 -9.44
N TYR A 225 -2.10 -10.06 -9.17
CA TYR A 225 -2.75 -8.87 -9.72
C TYR A 225 -4.22 -8.71 -9.32
N VAL A 226 -4.64 -9.33 -8.23
CA VAL A 226 -5.91 -9.05 -7.55
C VAL A 226 -5.72 -7.87 -6.60
N THR A 227 -6.78 -7.13 -6.31
CA THR A 227 -6.75 -6.06 -5.30
C THR A 227 -6.76 -6.64 -3.88
N PRO A 228 -6.19 -5.95 -2.88
CA PRO A 228 -6.19 -6.43 -1.50
C PRO A 228 -7.58 -6.79 -0.97
N ALA A 229 -8.56 -5.91 -1.15
CA ALA A 229 -9.93 -6.14 -0.69
C ALA A 229 -10.60 -7.36 -1.38
N ALA A 230 -10.38 -7.53 -2.68
CA ALA A 230 -10.91 -8.70 -3.39
C ALA A 230 -10.19 -10.00 -2.98
N TYR A 231 -8.91 -9.91 -2.59
CA TYR A 231 -8.15 -11.04 -2.09
C TYR A 231 -8.61 -11.45 -0.67
N ALA A 232 -8.81 -10.47 0.22
CA ALA A 232 -9.32 -10.71 1.57
C ALA A 232 -10.69 -11.42 1.55
N LYS A 233 -11.62 -10.95 0.69
CA LYS A 233 -12.95 -11.57 0.52
C LYS A 233 -12.93 -13.04 0.05
N ARG A 234 -11.84 -13.50 -0.57
CA ARG A 234 -11.71 -14.91 -1.02
C ARG A 234 -11.17 -15.81 0.08
N ALA A 235 -10.59 -15.23 1.11
CA ALA A 235 -9.93 -15.93 2.20
C ALA A 235 -10.80 -15.97 3.48
N ALA A 236 -11.89 -15.20 3.50
CA ALA A 236 -12.94 -15.23 4.51
C ALA A 236 -14.00 -16.28 4.13
#